data_d7f249f7ac4930cdc4afd1eac92bd1de
#
_entry.id   d7f249f7ac4930cdc4afd1eac92bd1de
#
_cell.length_a   1.000
_cell.length_b   1.000
_cell.length_c   1.000
_cell.angle_alpha   90.00
_cell.angle_beta   90.00
_cell.angle_gamma   90.00
#
_symmetry.space_group_name_H-M   'P 1'
#
loop_
_entity.id
_entity.type
_entity.pdbx_description
1 polymer ?
#
loop_
_entity_poly.entity_id
_entity_poly.type
_entity_poly.pdbx_seq_one_letter_code
_entity_poly.pdbx_strand_id
1 'polypeptide(L)'
;MGYGIYKFGDKQYGTHYQNSDDLKRQFDYARTKSKVEGGVHFSAKDLKANNVGVSDVIRKEYKKKVLPPYLGLGKAQLPEAPNDLRLNNGKMTWSAVGGAVKYAIYKSNGKEYELLDVVKETSYDMGQKGTFVVTAVSKVNAESLPSNPVSR
;
A
#
# COMPACT_ATOMS: atom_id res chain seq x y z
N MET A 1 -5.23 15.36 -2.25
CA MET A 1 -4.21 16.43 -2.02
C MET A 1 -3.23 16.46 -3.18
N GLY A 2 -2.91 17.67 -3.72
CA GLY A 2 -1.90 17.86 -4.77
C GLY A 2 -0.60 18.41 -4.20
N TYR A 3 0.53 17.82 -4.53
CA TYR A 3 1.86 18.26 -4.10
C TYR A 3 2.65 18.78 -5.31
N GLY A 4 2.97 20.06 -5.30
CA GLY A 4 3.72 20.72 -6.37
C GLY A 4 5.22 20.49 -6.25
N ILE A 5 5.67 19.29 -6.60
CA ILE A 5 7.08 18.87 -6.48
C ILE A 5 8.02 19.77 -7.31
N TYR A 6 7.55 20.28 -8.43
CA TYR A 6 8.30 21.20 -9.30
C TYR A 6 8.75 22.50 -8.61
N LYS A 7 8.11 22.86 -7.47
CA LYS A 7 8.47 24.06 -6.71
C LYS A 7 9.75 23.90 -5.89
N PHE A 8 10.09 22.65 -5.54
CA PHE A 8 11.21 22.39 -4.65
C PHE A 8 12.56 22.63 -5.33
N GLY A 9 13.42 23.43 -4.66
CA GLY A 9 14.71 23.87 -5.17
C GLY A 9 14.65 25.11 -6.06
N ASP A 10 13.46 25.60 -6.43
CA ASP A 10 13.29 26.79 -7.23
C ASP A 10 12.98 28.00 -6.33
N LYS A 11 13.90 28.98 -6.32
CA LYS A 11 13.84 30.18 -5.46
C LYS A 11 12.63 31.07 -5.70
N GLN A 12 12.02 31.00 -6.91
CA GLN A 12 10.85 31.84 -7.24
C GLN A 12 9.61 31.49 -6.37
N TYR A 13 9.56 30.26 -5.80
CA TYR A 13 8.45 29.78 -4.96
C TYR A 13 8.66 30.06 -3.47
N GLY A 14 9.73 30.79 -3.10
CA GLY A 14 9.99 31.19 -1.71
C GLY A 14 10.76 30.16 -0.88
N THR A 15 10.99 30.52 0.37
CA THR A 15 11.88 29.79 1.28
C THR A 15 11.37 28.41 1.68
N HIS A 16 10.04 28.22 1.71
CA HIS A 16 9.39 26.94 2.08
C HIS A 16 9.68 25.79 1.13
N TYR A 17 10.17 26.09 -0.08
CA TYR A 17 10.48 25.06 -1.08
C TYR A 17 11.99 24.84 -1.25
N GLN A 18 12.82 25.42 -0.37
CA GLN A 18 14.28 25.30 -0.49
C GLN A 18 14.88 24.07 0.22
N ASN A 19 14.05 23.29 0.92
CA ASN A 19 14.43 22.02 1.49
C ASN A 19 13.25 21.02 1.46
N SER A 20 13.55 19.75 1.61
CA SER A 20 12.55 18.68 1.54
C SER A 20 11.71 18.49 2.82
N ASP A 21 12.07 19.13 3.93
CA ASP A 21 11.33 19.00 5.20
C ASP A 21 9.93 19.60 5.08
N ASP A 22 9.77 20.63 4.25
CA ASP A 22 8.45 21.20 3.97
C ASP A 22 7.51 20.22 3.27
N LEU A 23 8.02 19.34 2.41
CA LEU A 23 7.22 18.27 1.81
C LEU A 23 6.76 17.27 2.88
N LYS A 24 7.65 16.90 3.79
CA LYS A 24 7.27 16.04 4.93
C LYS A 24 6.18 16.68 5.79
N ARG A 25 6.30 17.97 6.11
CA ARG A 25 5.26 18.71 6.85
C ARG A 25 3.92 18.72 6.12
N GLN A 26 3.92 18.86 4.78
CA GLN A 26 2.70 18.77 3.98
C GLN A 26 2.06 17.37 4.06
N PHE A 27 2.84 16.29 4.06
CA PHE A 27 2.34 14.93 4.25
C PHE A 27 1.74 14.74 5.65
N ASP A 28 2.46 15.18 6.68
CA ASP A 28 2.00 15.07 8.07
C ASP A 28 0.69 15.86 8.26
N TYR A 29 0.61 17.07 7.72
CA TYR A 29 -0.63 17.86 7.74
C TYR A 29 -1.78 17.17 7.00
N ALA A 30 -1.54 16.62 5.81
CA ALA A 30 -2.56 15.92 5.03
C ALA A 30 -3.13 14.71 5.79
N ARG A 31 -2.29 13.97 6.52
CA ARG A 31 -2.69 12.82 7.36
C ARG A 31 -3.61 13.20 8.53
N THR A 32 -3.59 14.46 8.97
CA THR A 32 -4.53 14.95 10.00
C THR A 32 -5.93 15.21 9.45
N LYS A 33 -6.14 15.15 8.14
CA LYS A 33 -7.41 15.48 7.49
C LYS A 33 -8.18 14.23 7.10
N SER A 34 -9.30 13.97 7.76
CA SER A 34 -10.13 12.77 7.57
C SER A 34 -10.68 12.59 6.14
N LYS A 35 -10.73 13.66 5.33
CA LYS A 35 -11.21 13.64 3.95
C LYS A 35 -10.08 13.54 2.91
N VAL A 36 -8.81 13.41 3.34
CA VAL A 36 -7.68 13.26 2.43
C VAL A 36 -7.24 11.80 2.41
N GLU A 37 -7.65 11.08 1.39
CA GLU A 37 -7.37 9.64 1.23
C GLU A 37 -6.11 9.34 0.41
N GLY A 38 -5.52 10.37 -0.20
CA GLY A 38 -4.32 10.19 -1.01
C GLY A 38 -3.74 11.49 -1.54
N GLY A 39 -2.65 11.38 -2.29
CA GLY A 39 -1.96 12.51 -2.87
C GLY A 39 -1.49 12.27 -4.31
N VAL A 40 -1.39 13.35 -5.07
CA VAL A 40 -0.83 13.37 -6.43
C VAL A 40 0.41 14.23 -6.41
N HIS A 41 1.53 13.68 -6.90
CA HIS A 41 2.81 14.36 -7.00
C HIS A 41 3.01 14.90 -8.43
N PHE A 42 3.09 16.19 -8.59
CA PHE A 42 3.31 16.84 -9.89
C PHE A 42 4.69 17.52 -9.93
N SER A 43 5.59 17.07 -10.77
CA SER A 43 5.47 16.10 -11.85
C SER A 43 6.50 14.96 -11.74
N ALA A 44 6.34 13.91 -12.58
CA ALA A 44 7.29 12.80 -12.65
C ALA A 44 8.71 13.25 -13.06
N LYS A 45 8.85 14.30 -13.89
CA LYS A 45 10.13 14.90 -14.26
C LYS A 45 10.87 15.40 -13.01
N ASP A 46 10.17 16.09 -12.11
CA ASP A 46 10.76 16.70 -10.92
C ASP A 46 11.09 15.65 -9.86
N LEU A 47 10.32 14.58 -9.79
CA LEU A 47 10.67 13.41 -8.98
C LEU A 47 11.96 12.75 -9.44
N LYS A 48 12.16 12.63 -10.76
CA LYS A 48 13.41 12.10 -11.32
C LYS A 48 14.61 13.03 -11.05
N ALA A 49 14.40 14.35 -11.10
CA ALA A 49 15.43 15.34 -10.81
C ALA A 49 15.88 15.33 -9.33
N ASN A 50 15.00 14.91 -8.42
CA ASN A 50 15.25 14.84 -6.97
C ASN A 50 15.79 16.16 -6.37
N ASN A 51 15.28 17.29 -6.84
CA ASN A 51 15.70 18.59 -6.32
C ASN A 51 15.54 18.64 -4.79
N VAL A 52 16.56 19.13 -4.10
CA VAL A 52 16.65 19.23 -2.63
C VAL A 52 16.25 17.96 -1.87
N GLY A 53 16.29 16.77 -2.51
CA GLY A 53 16.02 15.49 -1.87
C GLY A 53 14.54 15.11 -1.73
N VAL A 54 13.62 15.74 -2.49
CA VAL A 54 12.17 15.45 -2.39
C VAL A 54 11.81 14.00 -2.66
N SER A 55 12.48 13.35 -3.62
CA SER A 55 12.21 11.93 -3.92
C SER A 55 12.65 11.00 -2.81
N ASP A 56 13.66 11.37 -2.04
CA ASP A 56 14.13 10.58 -0.89
C ASP A 56 13.13 10.66 0.25
N VAL A 57 12.54 11.84 0.49
CA VAL A 57 11.41 12.01 1.43
C VAL A 57 10.25 11.12 1.00
N ILE A 58 9.84 11.16 -0.28
CA ILE A 58 8.73 10.36 -0.80
C ILE A 58 9.02 8.87 -0.63
N ARG A 59 10.20 8.36 -1.00
CA ARG A 59 10.58 6.96 -0.80
C ARG A 59 10.55 6.53 0.66
N LYS A 60 10.96 7.40 1.57
CA LYS A 60 10.92 7.15 3.01
C LYS A 60 9.50 7.06 3.54
N GLU A 61 8.62 7.97 3.11
CA GLU A 61 7.22 8.04 3.56
C GLU A 61 6.34 6.92 2.97
N TYR A 62 6.63 6.46 1.75
CA TYR A 62 5.86 5.43 1.03
C TYR A 62 6.62 4.11 0.87
N LYS A 63 7.51 3.76 1.78
CA LYS A 63 8.28 2.51 1.68
C LYS A 63 7.49 1.23 1.98
N LYS A 64 6.35 1.34 2.67
CA LYS A 64 5.46 0.19 2.91
C LYS A 64 4.65 -0.11 1.64
N LYS A 65 4.57 -1.37 1.24
CA LYS A 65 3.62 -1.81 0.21
C LYS A 65 2.20 -1.61 0.71
N VAL A 66 1.30 -1.18 -0.17
CA VAL A 66 -0.13 -1.04 0.12
C VAL A 66 -0.93 -1.48 -1.11
N LEU A 67 -2.16 -1.97 -0.89
CA LEU A 67 -3.10 -2.16 -1.99
C LEU A 67 -3.60 -0.81 -2.50
N PRO A 68 -3.84 -0.65 -3.82
CA PRO A 68 -4.62 0.47 -4.30
C PRO A 68 -5.99 0.47 -3.61
N PRO A 69 -6.48 1.62 -3.12
CA PRO A 69 -7.74 1.67 -2.39
C PRO A 69 -8.93 1.36 -3.31
N TYR A 70 -10.00 0.83 -2.72
CA TYR A 70 -11.30 0.83 -3.35
C TYR A 70 -11.85 2.27 -3.37
N LEU A 71 -12.06 2.83 -4.55
CA LEU A 71 -12.47 4.23 -4.71
C LEU A 71 -13.99 4.47 -4.55
N GLY A 72 -14.76 3.46 -4.14
CA GLY A 72 -16.21 3.61 -3.97
C GLY A 72 -17.01 3.78 -5.28
N LEU A 73 -16.36 3.56 -6.43
CA LEU A 73 -17.00 3.68 -7.74
C LEU A 73 -17.81 2.42 -8.04
N GLY A 74 -19.11 2.48 -7.80
CA GLY A 74 -20.05 1.40 -8.01
C GLY A 74 -20.34 0.55 -6.75
N LYS A 75 -21.32 -0.35 -6.87
CA LYS A 75 -21.61 -1.35 -5.81
C LYS A 75 -20.56 -2.46 -5.90
N ALA A 76 -19.51 -2.39 -5.08
CA ALA A 76 -18.61 -3.52 -4.94
C ALA A 76 -19.20 -4.51 -3.95
N GLN A 77 -19.46 -5.71 -4.41
CA GLN A 77 -19.64 -6.84 -3.51
C GLN A 77 -18.24 -7.22 -3.01
N LEU A 78 -18.03 -7.19 -1.69
CA LEU A 78 -16.79 -7.66 -1.08
C LEU A 78 -16.65 -9.16 -1.34
N PRO A 79 -15.48 -9.65 -1.77
CA PRO A 79 -15.23 -11.08 -1.81
C PRO A 79 -15.36 -11.70 -0.41
N GLU A 80 -15.62 -12.98 -0.33
CA GLU A 80 -15.52 -13.72 0.93
C GLU A 80 -14.06 -13.85 1.38
N ALA A 81 -13.84 -14.05 2.68
CA ALA A 81 -12.51 -14.33 3.21
C ALA A 81 -11.98 -15.65 2.64
N PRO A 82 -10.70 -15.74 2.25
CA PRO A 82 -10.11 -17.02 1.87
C PRO A 82 -10.21 -18.03 3.01
N ASN A 83 -10.59 -19.25 2.67
CA ASN A 83 -10.69 -20.38 3.59
C ASN A 83 -9.66 -21.45 3.25
N ASP A 84 -9.58 -22.50 4.07
CA ASP A 84 -8.64 -23.62 3.93
C ASP A 84 -7.17 -23.19 3.82
N LEU A 85 -6.80 -22.07 4.45
CA LEU A 85 -5.42 -21.65 4.47
C LEU A 85 -4.55 -22.67 5.20
N ARG A 86 -3.60 -23.25 4.48
CA ARG A 86 -2.68 -24.29 4.96
C ARG A 86 -1.25 -23.90 4.65
N LEU A 87 -0.34 -24.35 5.51
CA LEU A 87 1.09 -24.15 5.31
C LEU A 87 1.80 -25.51 5.38
N ASN A 88 2.35 -25.94 4.25
CA ASN A 88 3.10 -27.19 4.11
C ASN A 88 4.46 -26.92 3.47
N ASN A 89 5.55 -27.36 4.10
CA ASN A 89 6.91 -27.26 3.57
C ASN A 89 7.28 -25.82 3.10
N GLY A 90 6.78 -24.80 3.80
CA GLY A 90 7.06 -23.40 3.47
C GLY A 90 6.20 -22.82 2.35
N LYS A 91 5.22 -23.56 1.82
CA LYS A 91 4.25 -23.08 0.84
C LYS A 91 2.88 -22.93 1.48
N MET A 92 2.31 -21.74 1.38
CA MET A 92 0.90 -21.48 1.71
C MET A 92 0.00 -21.84 0.54
N THR A 93 -1.17 -22.40 0.82
CA THR A 93 -2.23 -22.69 -0.16
C THR A 93 -3.58 -22.36 0.46
N TRP A 94 -4.55 -21.97 -0.35
CA TRP A 94 -5.93 -21.68 0.06
C TRP A 94 -6.91 -21.99 -1.04
N SER A 95 -8.21 -22.03 -0.72
CA SER A 95 -9.27 -22.23 -1.70
C SER A 95 -9.52 -20.96 -2.52
N ALA A 96 -9.83 -21.13 -3.81
CA ALA A 96 -10.20 -20.00 -4.67
C ALA A 96 -11.48 -19.33 -4.18
N VAL A 97 -11.51 -17.99 -4.21
CA VAL A 97 -12.65 -17.18 -3.76
C VAL A 97 -13.39 -16.59 -4.95
N GLY A 98 -14.72 -16.77 -4.99
CA GLY A 98 -15.56 -16.19 -6.04
C GLY A 98 -15.45 -14.67 -6.10
N GLY A 99 -15.27 -14.10 -7.31
CA GLY A 99 -15.13 -12.66 -7.51
C GLY A 99 -13.73 -12.08 -7.19
N ALA A 100 -12.83 -12.87 -6.60
CA ALA A 100 -11.44 -12.47 -6.44
C ALA A 100 -10.68 -12.54 -7.77
N VAL A 101 -9.84 -11.56 -8.03
CA VAL A 101 -8.90 -11.54 -9.19
C VAL A 101 -7.44 -11.59 -8.75
N LYS A 102 -7.19 -11.40 -7.47
CA LYS A 102 -5.87 -11.47 -6.82
C LYS A 102 -6.04 -11.68 -5.32
N TYR A 103 -4.96 -12.04 -4.65
CA TYR A 103 -4.89 -12.25 -3.21
C TYR A 103 -3.76 -11.43 -2.63
N ALA A 104 -3.98 -10.78 -1.49
CA ALA A 104 -2.96 -10.06 -0.77
C ALA A 104 -2.47 -10.88 0.42
N ILE A 105 -1.15 -10.99 0.54
CA ILE A 105 -0.46 -11.75 1.57
C ILE A 105 0.04 -10.77 2.62
N TYR A 106 -0.36 -10.97 3.86
CA TYR A 106 0.06 -10.13 4.97
C TYR A 106 0.81 -10.91 6.02
N LYS A 107 1.81 -10.25 6.61
CA LYS A 107 2.51 -10.72 7.81
C LYS A 107 2.03 -9.91 9.01
N SER A 108 1.70 -10.61 10.09
CA SER A 108 1.39 -9.99 11.38
C SER A 108 2.67 -9.73 12.17
N ASN A 109 2.76 -8.56 12.79
CA ASN A 109 3.76 -8.24 13.82
C ASN A 109 3.16 -8.27 15.23
N GLY A 110 1.93 -8.81 15.39
CA GLY A 110 1.17 -8.87 16.64
C GLY A 110 0.29 -7.64 16.91
N LYS A 111 0.52 -6.51 16.23
CA LYS A 111 -0.28 -5.28 16.35
C LYS A 111 -0.89 -4.86 15.02
N GLU A 112 -0.15 -5.02 13.95
CA GLU A 112 -0.51 -4.60 12.60
C GLU A 112 -0.21 -5.72 11.61
N TYR A 113 -0.83 -5.60 10.43
CA TYR A 113 -0.54 -6.42 9.27
C TYR A 113 0.30 -5.62 8.26
N GLU A 114 1.38 -6.21 7.78
CA GLU A 114 2.22 -5.64 6.73
C GLU A 114 1.99 -6.41 5.43
N LEU A 115 1.68 -5.70 4.35
CA LEU A 115 1.51 -6.30 3.03
C LEU A 115 2.87 -6.77 2.50
N LEU A 116 3.01 -8.08 2.32
CA LEU A 116 4.20 -8.68 1.74
C LEU A 116 4.15 -8.71 0.23
N ASP A 117 3.03 -9.24 -0.31
CA ASP A 117 2.90 -9.44 -1.74
C ASP A 117 1.44 -9.52 -2.18
N VAL A 118 1.23 -9.46 -3.50
CA VAL A 118 -0.07 -9.62 -4.15
C VAL A 118 0.10 -10.61 -5.31
N VAL A 119 -0.63 -11.71 -5.25
CA VAL A 119 -0.55 -12.81 -6.22
C VAL A 119 -1.90 -13.09 -6.86
N LYS A 120 -1.91 -13.73 -8.03
CA LYS A 120 -3.15 -14.20 -8.69
C LYS A 120 -3.45 -15.66 -8.35
N GLU A 121 -2.43 -16.42 -8.06
CA GLU A 121 -2.46 -17.83 -7.70
C GLU A 121 -3.07 -18.02 -6.31
N THR A 122 -3.57 -19.21 -6.03
CA THR A 122 -4.05 -19.64 -4.70
C THR A 122 -2.94 -20.30 -3.88
N SER A 123 -1.70 -19.89 -4.11
CA SER A 123 -0.54 -20.36 -3.35
C SER A 123 0.56 -19.31 -3.30
N TYR A 124 1.40 -19.39 -2.26
CA TYR A 124 2.52 -18.48 -2.07
C TYR A 124 3.67 -19.18 -1.34
N ASP A 125 4.89 -19.03 -1.88
CA ASP A 125 6.09 -19.59 -1.26
C ASP A 125 6.63 -18.66 -0.18
N MET A 126 6.69 -19.17 1.04
CA MET A 126 7.06 -18.41 2.23
C MET A 126 8.58 -18.40 2.42
N GLY A 127 9.23 -17.27 2.17
CA GLY A 127 10.66 -17.09 2.37
C GLY A 127 11.08 -16.82 3.85
N GLN A 128 10.12 -16.61 4.76
CA GLN A 128 10.41 -16.14 6.14
C GLN A 128 9.48 -16.75 7.18
N LYS A 129 9.90 -16.71 8.45
CA LYS A 129 9.08 -17.10 9.59
C LYS A 129 8.13 -15.98 10.02
N GLY A 130 6.99 -16.34 10.61
CA GLY A 130 6.02 -15.40 11.15
C GLY A 130 4.59 -15.95 11.09
N THR A 131 3.63 -15.10 11.44
CA THR A 131 2.20 -15.35 11.31
C THR A 131 1.65 -14.59 10.11
N PHE A 132 0.85 -15.27 9.29
CA PHE A 132 0.40 -14.76 8.00
C PHE A 132 -1.09 -14.96 7.84
N VAL A 133 -1.71 -14.02 7.12
CA VAL A 133 -3.08 -14.09 6.64
C VAL A 133 -3.14 -13.75 5.17
N VAL A 134 -4.22 -14.17 4.51
CA VAL A 134 -4.49 -13.86 3.11
C VAL A 134 -5.85 -13.19 3.01
N THR A 135 -5.97 -12.18 2.17
CA THR A 135 -7.24 -11.58 1.78
C THR A 135 -7.51 -11.79 0.29
N ALA A 136 -8.77 -11.81 -0.09
CA ALA A 136 -9.21 -11.86 -1.48
C ALA A 136 -9.51 -10.43 -1.96
N VAL A 137 -9.09 -10.09 -3.17
CA VAL A 137 -9.23 -8.75 -3.74
C VAL A 137 -9.94 -8.80 -5.08
N SER A 138 -11.03 -8.04 -5.20
CA SER A 138 -11.85 -7.95 -6.41
C SER A 138 -11.19 -7.08 -7.49
N LYS A 139 -11.76 -7.10 -8.70
CA LYS A 139 -11.32 -6.27 -9.84
C LYS A 139 -11.37 -4.75 -9.59
N VAL A 140 -12.16 -4.30 -8.61
CA VAL A 140 -12.27 -2.89 -8.23
C VAL A 140 -11.47 -2.56 -6.96
N ASN A 141 -10.55 -3.45 -6.56
CA ASN A 141 -9.73 -3.38 -5.33
C ASN A 141 -10.54 -3.41 -4.01
N ALA A 142 -11.78 -3.90 -4.04
CA ALA A 142 -12.48 -4.20 -2.80
C ALA A 142 -11.85 -5.46 -2.17
N GLU A 143 -11.46 -5.36 -0.90
CA GLU A 143 -10.72 -6.37 -0.16
C GLU A 143 -11.62 -7.06 0.86
N SER A 144 -11.51 -8.38 0.95
CA SER A 144 -12.24 -9.20 1.92
C SER A 144 -11.72 -9.03 3.35
N LEU A 145 -12.42 -9.60 4.31
CA LEU A 145 -11.84 -9.92 5.61
C LEU A 145 -10.66 -10.91 5.44
N PRO A 146 -9.72 -10.92 6.39
CA PRO A 146 -8.60 -11.87 6.33
C PRO A 146 -9.04 -13.30 6.61
N SER A 147 -8.28 -14.24 6.07
CA SER A 147 -8.36 -15.67 6.42
C SER A 147 -8.04 -15.93 7.89
N ASN A 148 -8.27 -17.14 8.37
CA ASN A 148 -7.60 -17.60 9.59
C ASN A 148 -6.08 -17.52 9.43
N PRO A 149 -5.33 -17.18 10.50
CA PRO A 149 -3.89 -17.07 10.44
C PRO A 149 -3.21 -18.45 10.37
N VAL A 150 -2.06 -18.50 9.70
CA VAL A 150 -1.12 -19.62 9.76
C VAL A 150 0.25 -19.13 10.20
N SER A 151 1.00 -19.98 10.90
CA SER A 151 2.34 -19.65 11.41
C SER A 151 3.40 -20.60 10.88
N ARG A 152 4.57 -20.05 10.53
CA ARG A 152 5.77 -20.78 10.13
C ARG A 152 6.88 -20.62 11.16
#